data_ab61142fc124ea20b2dbe261d288b894
#
_entry.id   ab61142fc124ea20b2dbe261d288b894
#
_cell.length_a   1.000
_cell.length_b   1.000
_cell.length_c   1.000
_cell.angle_alpha   90.00
_cell.angle_beta   90.00
_cell.angle_gamma   90.00
#
_symmetry.space_group_name_H-M   'P 1'
#
loop_
_entity.id
_entity.type
_entity.pdbx_description
1 polymer ?
#
loop_
_entity_poly.entity_id
_entity_poly.type
_entity_poly.pdbx_seq_one_letter_code
_entity_poly.pdbx_strand_id
1 'polypeptide(L)'
;MKLFKSLILTLVITLIFTTSQIFCQDTVKQETIKLIPSGEVVGLNIELKHPYVYQRLSEDEKDLEYGDIILSVKYKLKKAKSIDKINEIMKLKNQDIIVELSREGKNYTQKMTTDQLRMYVLKESVSGIGTITATNESGEFVGISHSIKMANRAIEFNKCEVFETSYVQEIKSYKDRVGSLIANITDKKIGSVYSMGEYGVKGKYDNFKYSKKKSLEIAEPKKGKAYIYCKTPVTNELKLHEIEITKVGKESSQIKIVDENLIKYRGGAVVGMSGSPIIQDNKIVGGLRSIVIKNPTRGYIANIHSMLYDRYEI
;
A
#
# COMPACT_ATOMS: atom_id res chain seq x y z
N MET A 1 64.73 37.23 17.06
CA MET A 1 64.72 35.88 16.46
C MET A 1 63.54 34.94 16.97
N LYS A 2 63.19 34.96 18.25
CA LYS A 2 62.07 34.15 18.79
C LYS A 2 60.67 34.61 18.33
N LEU A 3 60.40 35.91 18.21
CA LEU A 3 59.11 36.46 17.74
C LEU A 3 58.85 36.14 16.27
N PHE A 4 59.90 36.16 15.42
CA PHE A 4 59.73 35.83 13.96
C PHE A 4 59.39 34.34 13.69
N LYS A 5 60.00 33.44 14.53
CA LYS A 5 59.68 32.02 14.46
C LYS A 5 58.22 31.69 14.93
N SER A 6 57.72 32.42 15.94
CA SER A 6 56.35 32.29 16.42
C SER A 6 55.34 32.77 15.37
N LEU A 7 55.62 33.88 14.67
CA LEU A 7 54.72 34.42 13.64
C LEU A 7 54.63 33.50 12.42
N ILE A 8 55.76 32.90 11.99
CA ILE A 8 55.74 31.92 10.87
C ILE A 8 55.00 30.64 11.24
N LEU A 9 55.14 30.15 12.49
CA LEU A 9 54.45 28.95 12.96
C LEU A 9 52.92 29.16 13.02
N THR A 10 52.47 30.35 13.48
CA THR A 10 51.03 30.70 13.51
C THR A 10 50.45 30.82 12.07
N LEU A 11 51.20 31.38 11.13
CA LEU A 11 50.80 31.54 9.74
C LEU A 11 50.68 30.18 9.03
N VAL A 12 51.59 29.22 9.30
CA VAL A 12 51.56 27.87 8.75
C VAL A 12 50.39 27.06 9.31
N ILE A 13 50.09 27.20 10.61
CA ILE A 13 48.96 26.52 11.25
C ILE A 13 47.62 27.06 10.70
N THR A 14 47.46 28.38 10.51
CA THR A 14 46.27 28.96 9.90
C THR A 14 46.11 28.53 8.41
N LEU A 15 47.20 28.42 7.66
CA LEU A 15 47.15 27.95 6.27
C LEU A 15 46.73 26.46 6.17
N ILE A 16 47.17 25.60 7.10
CA ILE A 16 46.79 24.19 7.14
C ILE A 16 45.31 24.04 7.55
N PHE A 17 44.80 24.87 8.46
CA PHE A 17 43.38 24.85 8.83
C PHE A 17 42.45 25.37 7.73
N THR A 18 42.87 26.34 6.90
CA THR A 18 42.06 26.83 5.78
C THR A 18 42.07 25.87 4.59
N THR A 19 43.15 25.12 4.37
CA THR A 19 43.19 24.11 3.29
C THR A 19 42.43 22.84 3.66
N SER A 20 42.31 22.49 4.95
CA SER A 20 41.49 21.32 5.37
C SER A 20 39.99 21.57 5.32
N GLN A 21 39.52 22.83 5.33
CA GLN A 21 38.08 23.13 5.10
C GLN A 21 37.67 23.16 3.63
N ILE A 22 38.63 23.29 2.70
CA ILE A 22 38.32 23.31 1.25
C ILE A 22 38.23 21.88 0.68
N PHE A 23 38.75 20.87 1.35
CA PHE A 23 38.78 19.49 0.89
C PHE A 23 37.62 18.59 1.39
N CYS A 24 36.63 19.15 2.10
CA CYS A 24 35.47 18.39 2.57
C CYS A 24 34.15 18.91 2.01
N GLN A 25 34.16 19.41 0.78
CA GLN A 25 33.00 19.47 -0.09
C GLN A 25 33.14 18.40 -1.20
N ASP A 26 33.33 17.15 -0.79
CA ASP A 26 32.78 16.09 -1.60
C ASP A 26 31.27 16.32 -1.61
N THR A 27 30.79 16.98 -2.67
CA THR A 27 29.41 16.88 -3.08
C THR A 27 29.16 15.40 -3.31
N VAL A 28 28.69 14.69 -2.27
CA VAL A 28 28.00 13.44 -2.45
C VAL A 28 26.91 13.78 -3.46
N LYS A 29 27.14 13.46 -4.73
CA LYS A 29 26.11 13.47 -5.76
C LYS A 29 25.04 12.56 -5.21
N GLN A 30 24.05 13.14 -4.57
CA GLN A 30 22.87 12.42 -4.16
C GLN A 30 22.29 11.86 -5.45
N GLU A 31 22.50 10.57 -5.69
CA GLU A 31 21.97 9.91 -6.88
C GLU A 31 20.48 10.21 -6.92
N THR A 32 20.08 10.95 -7.93
CA THR A 32 18.67 11.35 -8.11
C THR A 32 17.90 10.08 -8.43
N ILE A 33 17.06 9.64 -7.50
CA ILE A 33 16.21 8.47 -7.73
C ILE A 33 15.26 8.80 -8.90
N LYS A 34 15.28 7.93 -9.91
CA LYS A 34 14.39 8.01 -11.06
C LYS A 34 13.49 6.80 -11.10
N LEU A 35 12.20 7.03 -11.30
CA LEU A 35 11.17 6.01 -11.39
C LEU A 35 10.31 6.23 -12.63
N ILE A 36 9.75 5.15 -13.15
CA ILE A 36 8.80 5.16 -14.27
C ILE A 36 7.39 5.19 -13.68
N PRO A 37 6.59 6.25 -13.92
CA PRO A 37 5.20 6.29 -13.43
C PRO A 37 4.39 5.16 -14.09
N SER A 38 3.62 4.42 -13.27
CA SER A 38 2.86 3.27 -13.75
C SER A 38 1.38 3.61 -13.97
N GLY A 39 0.60 3.81 -12.92
CA GLY A 39 -0.85 3.98 -13.01
C GLY A 39 -1.61 2.70 -13.42
N GLU A 40 -0.93 1.55 -13.45
CA GLU A 40 -1.52 0.26 -13.81
C GLU A 40 -2.35 -0.30 -12.65
N VAL A 41 -3.58 -0.72 -12.94
CA VAL A 41 -4.46 -1.40 -11.99
C VAL A 41 -4.08 -2.88 -11.93
N VAL A 42 -3.87 -3.39 -10.72
CA VAL A 42 -3.45 -4.77 -10.47
C VAL A 42 -4.36 -5.44 -9.45
N GLY A 43 -4.45 -6.77 -9.53
CA GLY A 43 -5.04 -7.60 -8.51
C GLY A 43 -4.03 -7.91 -7.41
N LEU A 44 -4.50 -7.94 -6.17
CA LEU A 44 -3.71 -8.33 -5.00
C LEU A 44 -4.36 -9.54 -4.35
N ASN A 45 -3.58 -10.55 -4.01
CA ASN A 45 -3.99 -11.66 -3.16
C ASN A 45 -3.06 -11.73 -1.96
N ILE A 46 -3.63 -11.51 -0.78
CA ILE A 46 -2.90 -11.41 0.49
C ILE A 46 -3.24 -12.64 1.31
N GLU A 47 -2.26 -13.50 1.53
CA GLU A 47 -2.35 -14.66 2.40
C GLU A 47 -2.09 -14.23 3.84
N LEU A 48 -3.05 -14.46 4.71
CA LEU A 48 -2.98 -14.09 6.11
C LEU A 48 -2.25 -15.16 6.93
N LYS A 49 -1.63 -14.75 8.02
CA LYS A 49 -0.94 -15.65 8.96
C LYS A 49 -1.90 -16.61 9.66
N HIS A 50 -3.14 -16.19 9.83
CA HIS A 50 -4.20 -16.95 10.49
C HIS A 50 -5.51 -16.83 9.74
N PRO A 51 -6.36 -17.89 9.72
CA PRO A 51 -7.72 -17.78 9.23
C PRO A 51 -8.53 -16.78 10.07
N TYR A 52 -9.56 -16.22 9.47
CA TYR A 52 -10.49 -15.33 10.15
C TYR A 52 -11.94 -15.67 9.82
N VAL A 53 -12.86 -15.26 10.67
CA VAL A 53 -14.29 -15.38 10.47
C VAL A 53 -14.74 -14.34 9.44
N TYR A 54 -15.06 -14.81 8.23
CA TYR A 54 -15.52 -13.95 7.12
C TYR A 54 -17.03 -13.74 7.14
N GLN A 55 -17.79 -14.77 7.50
CA GLN A 55 -19.24 -14.72 7.47
C GLN A 55 -19.82 -15.73 8.46
N ARG A 56 -20.96 -15.40 9.02
CA ARG A 56 -21.83 -16.28 9.79
C ARG A 56 -22.99 -16.75 8.90
N LEU A 57 -23.25 -18.04 8.87
CA LEU A 57 -24.30 -18.65 8.04
C LEU A 57 -25.65 -18.80 8.77
N SER A 58 -25.66 -18.74 10.12
CA SER A 58 -26.86 -18.83 10.96
C SER A 58 -26.89 -17.68 11.95
N GLU A 59 -28.06 -17.05 12.13
CA GLU A 59 -28.26 -15.99 13.12
C GLU A 59 -28.29 -16.51 14.56
N ASP A 60 -28.55 -17.81 14.75
CA ASP A 60 -28.59 -18.44 16.07
C ASP A 60 -27.19 -18.63 16.66
N GLU A 61 -26.16 -18.73 15.82
CA GLU A 61 -24.78 -18.89 16.23
C GLU A 61 -24.15 -17.52 16.50
N LYS A 62 -23.72 -17.25 17.74
CA LYS A 62 -23.17 -15.95 18.18
C LYS A 62 -21.81 -16.05 18.86
N ASP A 63 -21.21 -17.23 18.88
CA ASP A 63 -19.95 -17.48 19.58
C ASP A 63 -18.75 -16.80 18.91
N LEU A 64 -18.77 -16.71 17.57
CA LEU A 64 -17.75 -16.03 16.79
C LEU A 64 -18.35 -14.83 16.05
N GLU A 65 -17.52 -13.80 15.86
CA GLU A 65 -17.89 -12.55 15.18
C GLU A 65 -17.09 -12.36 13.89
N TYR A 66 -17.62 -11.57 12.96
CA TYR A 66 -16.88 -11.15 11.77
C TYR A 66 -15.55 -10.49 12.16
N GLY A 67 -14.47 -10.97 11.56
CA GLY A 67 -13.12 -10.46 11.82
C GLY A 67 -12.39 -11.12 13.01
N ASP A 68 -13.00 -12.06 13.71
CA ASP A 68 -12.27 -12.89 14.67
C ASP A 68 -11.15 -13.65 13.98
N ILE A 69 -9.93 -13.52 14.50
CA ILE A 69 -8.75 -14.22 13.97
C ILE A 69 -8.64 -15.55 14.69
N ILE A 70 -8.70 -16.66 13.95
CA ILE A 70 -8.63 -18.02 14.51
C ILE A 70 -7.16 -18.41 14.69
N LEU A 71 -6.70 -18.37 15.93
CA LEU A 71 -5.33 -18.72 16.29
C LEU A 71 -5.09 -20.23 16.23
N SER A 72 -6.09 -21.02 16.63
CA SER A 72 -6.10 -22.48 16.49
C SER A 72 -7.47 -23.10 16.79
N VAL A 73 -7.67 -24.29 16.25
CA VAL A 73 -8.76 -25.19 16.63
C VAL A 73 -8.17 -26.45 17.22
N LYS A 74 -8.57 -26.81 18.45
CA LYS A 74 -8.12 -27.98 19.17
C LYS A 74 -9.21 -29.06 19.19
N TYR A 75 -8.85 -30.27 18.81
CA TYR A 75 -9.66 -31.48 18.97
C TYR A 75 -8.81 -32.58 19.58
N LYS A 76 -9.13 -33.03 20.81
CA LYS A 76 -8.32 -33.97 21.59
C LYS A 76 -6.85 -33.47 21.67
N LEU A 77 -5.90 -34.25 21.20
CA LEU A 77 -4.47 -33.90 21.17
C LEU A 77 -4.05 -33.16 19.89
N LYS A 78 -4.95 -32.98 18.92
CA LYS A 78 -4.66 -32.27 17.66
C LYS A 78 -4.89 -30.78 17.82
N LYS A 79 -3.96 -29.97 17.28
CA LYS A 79 -4.06 -28.51 17.20
C LYS A 79 -3.88 -28.07 15.75
N ALA A 80 -4.94 -27.54 15.13
CA ALA A 80 -4.96 -27.03 13.76
C ALA A 80 -4.83 -25.50 13.76
N LYS A 81 -3.99 -24.95 12.86
CA LYS A 81 -3.77 -23.51 12.71
C LYS A 81 -4.06 -23.00 11.30
N SER A 82 -3.94 -23.84 10.27
CA SER A 82 -4.26 -23.51 8.88
C SER A 82 -5.69 -23.94 8.55
N ILE A 83 -6.27 -23.30 7.54
CA ILE A 83 -7.66 -23.59 7.13
C ILE A 83 -7.84 -25.04 6.70
N ASP A 84 -6.85 -25.63 6.01
CA ASP A 84 -6.91 -27.03 5.58
C ASP A 84 -7.03 -27.99 6.77
N LYS A 85 -6.18 -27.81 7.79
CA LYS A 85 -6.20 -28.63 8.99
C LYS A 85 -7.46 -28.40 9.84
N ILE A 86 -7.98 -27.17 9.86
CA ILE A 86 -9.26 -26.85 10.50
C ILE A 86 -10.40 -27.53 9.77
N ASN A 87 -10.39 -27.50 8.43
CA ASN A 87 -11.39 -28.19 7.59
C ASN A 87 -11.37 -29.71 7.81
N GLU A 88 -10.20 -30.33 8.03
CA GLU A 88 -10.12 -31.76 8.40
C GLU A 88 -10.84 -32.04 9.71
N ILE A 89 -10.69 -31.20 10.73
CA ILE A 89 -11.41 -31.34 11.99
C ILE A 89 -12.91 -31.11 11.79
N MET A 90 -13.30 -30.12 11.00
CA MET A 90 -14.70 -29.83 10.70
C MET A 90 -15.44 -30.94 9.92
N LYS A 91 -14.73 -31.90 9.28
CA LYS A 91 -15.35 -33.09 8.68
C LYS A 91 -15.94 -34.06 9.72
N LEU A 92 -15.47 -34.00 10.96
CA LEU A 92 -16.00 -34.78 12.06
C LEU A 92 -17.37 -34.23 12.46
N LYS A 93 -18.34 -35.13 12.75
CA LYS A 93 -19.70 -34.73 13.14
C LYS A 93 -19.82 -34.59 14.65
N ASN A 94 -20.42 -33.50 15.08
CA ASN A 94 -20.82 -33.25 16.48
C ASN A 94 -19.71 -33.58 17.50
N GLN A 95 -18.49 -33.12 17.24
CA GLN A 95 -17.36 -33.29 18.16
C GLN A 95 -17.09 -32.02 18.93
N ASP A 96 -16.84 -32.12 20.22
CA ASP A 96 -16.41 -31.01 21.05
C ASP A 96 -15.00 -30.55 20.64
N ILE A 97 -14.87 -29.24 20.43
CA ILE A 97 -13.63 -28.56 20.04
C ILE A 97 -13.43 -27.31 20.90
N ILE A 98 -12.18 -26.86 20.93
CA ILE A 98 -11.79 -25.60 21.54
C ILE A 98 -11.22 -24.70 20.45
N VAL A 99 -11.81 -23.54 20.24
CA VAL A 99 -11.33 -22.51 19.32
C VAL A 99 -10.60 -21.44 20.12
N GLU A 100 -9.31 -21.28 19.85
CA GLU A 100 -8.51 -20.14 20.33
C GLU A 100 -8.59 -19.04 19.28
N LEU A 101 -9.01 -17.85 19.65
CA LEU A 101 -9.20 -16.72 18.75
C LEU A 101 -8.67 -15.42 19.33
N SER A 102 -8.45 -14.44 18.47
CA SER A 102 -8.16 -13.06 18.86
C SER A 102 -9.25 -12.15 18.30
N ARG A 103 -9.92 -11.41 19.19
CA ARG A 103 -10.92 -10.38 18.89
C ARG A 103 -10.43 -9.05 19.42
N GLU A 104 -10.32 -8.03 18.60
CA GLU A 104 -9.84 -6.69 18.96
C GLU A 104 -8.50 -6.69 19.72
N GLY A 105 -7.62 -7.64 19.41
CA GLY A 105 -6.30 -7.77 20.05
C GLY A 105 -6.28 -8.53 21.36
N LYS A 106 -7.42 -8.98 21.86
CA LYS A 106 -7.55 -9.82 23.06
C LYS A 106 -7.75 -11.28 22.66
N ASN A 107 -7.11 -12.19 23.36
CA ASN A 107 -7.25 -13.62 23.10
C ASN A 107 -8.42 -14.18 23.89
N TYR A 108 -9.23 -15.00 23.22
CA TYR A 108 -10.38 -15.70 23.76
C TYR A 108 -10.27 -17.20 23.51
N THR A 109 -11.00 -17.95 24.31
CA THR A 109 -11.15 -19.39 24.13
C THR A 109 -12.63 -19.69 24.12
N GLN A 110 -13.12 -20.23 22.99
CA GLN A 110 -14.50 -20.61 22.81
C GLN A 110 -14.62 -22.14 22.74
N LYS A 111 -15.51 -22.73 23.56
CA LYS A 111 -15.90 -24.14 23.45
C LYS A 111 -17.12 -24.23 22.56
N MET A 112 -17.06 -25.10 21.58
CA MET A 112 -18.17 -25.34 20.63
C MET A 112 -18.05 -26.73 20.01
N THR A 113 -19.02 -27.09 19.20
CA THR A 113 -18.96 -28.32 18.41
C THR A 113 -18.43 -28.05 17.00
N THR A 114 -17.98 -29.11 16.32
CA THR A 114 -17.60 -29.03 14.89
C THR A 114 -18.78 -28.60 14.03
N ASP A 115 -20.03 -28.93 14.42
CA ASP A 115 -21.24 -28.56 13.70
C ASP A 115 -21.51 -27.06 13.83
N GLN A 116 -21.29 -26.49 15.01
CA GLN A 116 -21.39 -25.05 15.22
C GLN A 116 -20.29 -24.28 14.45
N LEU A 117 -19.03 -24.78 14.46
CA LEU A 117 -17.96 -24.12 13.70
C LEU A 117 -18.24 -24.10 12.19
N ARG A 118 -18.92 -25.12 11.64
CA ARG A 118 -19.37 -25.14 10.23
C ARG A 118 -20.38 -24.05 9.87
N MET A 119 -21.03 -23.43 10.84
CA MET A 119 -21.93 -22.29 10.59
C MET A 119 -21.17 -20.98 10.36
N TYR A 120 -19.82 -21.04 10.32
CA TYR A 120 -18.96 -19.90 10.00
C TYR A 120 -18.13 -20.19 8.77
N VAL A 121 -18.05 -19.20 7.87
CA VAL A 121 -17.11 -19.21 6.75
C VAL A 121 -15.79 -18.65 7.21
N LEU A 122 -14.76 -19.47 7.22
CA LEU A 122 -13.40 -19.05 7.53
C LEU A 122 -12.64 -18.77 6.22
N LYS A 123 -11.81 -17.73 6.21
CA LYS A 123 -10.90 -17.40 5.11
C LYS A 123 -9.50 -17.15 5.67
N GLU A 124 -8.47 -17.45 4.88
CA GLU A 124 -7.07 -17.11 5.20
C GLU A 124 -6.42 -16.23 4.12
N SER A 125 -7.23 -15.68 3.24
CA SER A 125 -6.76 -14.74 2.23
C SER A 125 -7.75 -13.60 2.01
N VAL A 126 -7.22 -12.46 1.59
CA VAL A 126 -7.98 -11.28 1.18
C VAL A 126 -7.52 -10.88 -0.21
N SER A 127 -8.47 -10.72 -1.12
CA SER A 127 -8.18 -10.24 -2.48
C SER A 127 -8.75 -8.83 -2.67
N GLY A 128 -8.06 -8.03 -3.45
CA GLY A 128 -8.47 -6.67 -3.77
C GLY A 128 -7.79 -6.15 -5.03
N ILE A 129 -8.12 -4.93 -5.40
CA ILE A 129 -7.45 -4.22 -6.50
C ILE A 129 -6.71 -3.02 -5.95
N GLY A 130 -5.58 -2.70 -6.58
CA GLY A 130 -4.77 -1.53 -6.29
C GLY A 130 -4.15 -0.96 -7.55
N THR A 131 -3.41 0.14 -7.41
CA THR A 131 -2.71 0.75 -8.52
C THR A 131 -1.22 0.87 -8.17
N ILE A 132 -0.35 0.43 -9.09
CA ILE A 132 1.10 0.62 -8.96
C ILE A 132 1.44 2.08 -9.22
N THR A 133 2.15 2.71 -8.29
CA THR A 133 2.53 4.12 -8.42
C THR A 133 3.70 4.28 -9.39
N ALA A 134 4.78 3.57 -9.18
CA ALA A 134 5.95 3.69 -10.02
C ALA A 134 6.82 2.43 -9.95
N THR A 135 7.69 2.28 -10.94
CA THR A 135 8.61 1.15 -11.07
C THR A 135 10.00 1.67 -11.42
N ASN A 136 11.06 1.03 -10.91
CA ASN A 136 12.41 1.27 -11.38
C ASN A 136 12.76 0.38 -12.60
N GLU A 137 13.95 0.56 -13.14
CA GLU A 137 14.44 -0.18 -14.32
C GLU A 137 14.67 -1.67 -14.06
N SER A 138 14.81 -2.08 -12.79
CA SER A 138 14.97 -3.50 -12.39
C SER A 138 13.65 -4.21 -12.13
N GLY A 139 12.51 -3.51 -12.30
CA GLY A 139 11.17 -4.06 -12.08
C GLY A 139 10.72 -4.06 -10.62
N GLU A 140 11.42 -3.35 -9.74
CA GLU A 140 10.90 -3.08 -8.41
C GLU A 140 9.87 -1.97 -8.48
N PHE A 141 8.76 -2.16 -7.82
CA PHE A 141 7.67 -1.19 -7.81
C PHE A 141 7.34 -0.67 -6.42
N VAL A 142 6.74 0.51 -6.40
CA VAL A 142 6.13 1.11 -5.20
C VAL A 142 4.65 1.37 -5.47
N GLY A 143 3.83 1.12 -4.47
CA GLY A 143 2.39 1.42 -4.45
C GLY A 143 1.97 1.97 -3.10
N ILE A 144 0.69 2.26 -2.92
CA ILE A 144 0.13 2.72 -1.65
C ILE A 144 -0.14 1.53 -0.73
N SER A 145 0.25 1.67 0.52
CA SER A 145 -0.18 0.79 1.61
C SER A 145 -1.50 1.29 2.19
N HIS A 146 -2.42 0.35 2.34
CA HIS A 146 -3.56 0.50 3.24
C HIS A 146 -3.41 -0.55 4.34
N SER A 147 -3.41 -0.12 5.59
CA SER A 147 -3.49 -1.09 6.70
C SER A 147 -4.71 -1.97 6.49
N ILE A 148 -4.50 -3.26 6.24
CA ILE A 148 -5.60 -4.22 6.22
C ILE A 148 -6.02 -4.36 7.66
N LYS A 149 -7.16 -3.75 7.99
CA LYS A 149 -7.73 -3.82 9.32
C LYS A 149 -8.95 -4.73 9.29
N MET A 150 -8.97 -5.72 10.17
CA MET A 150 -10.18 -6.42 10.55
C MET A 150 -10.50 -6.09 12.00
N ALA A 151 -11.73 -5.72 12.27
CA ALA A 151 -12.16 -5.32 13.61
C ALA A 151 -11.16 -4.32 14.26
N ASN A 152 -10.76 -3.27 13.51
CA ASN A 152 -9.82 -2.21 13.93
C ASN A 152 -8.37 -2.65 14.25
N ARG A 153 -7.98 -3.88 13.93
CA ARG A 153 -6.61 -4.38 14.10
C ARG A 153 -5.91 -4.55 12.74
N ALA A 154 -4.65 -4.15 12.66
CA ALA A 154 -3.78 -4.52 11.55
C ALA A 154 -3.59 -6.05 11.54
N ILE A 155 -3.70 -6.68 10.38
CA ILE A 155 -3.58 -8.12 10.23
C ILE A 155 -2.18 -8.44 9.72
N GLU A 156 -1.56 -9.45 10.34
CA GLU A 156 -0.32 -10.02 9.86
C GLU A 156 -0.58 -10.93 8.66
N PHE A 157 0.26 -10.84 7.65
CA PHE A 157 0.17 -11.67 6.46
C PHE A 157 1.50 -12.40 6.20
N ASN A 158 1.42 -13.54 5.51
CA ASN A 158 2.57 -14.35 5.13
C ASN A 158 3.09 -13.95 3.75
N LYS A 159 2.18 -13.57 2.85
CA LYS A 159 2.48 -13.38 1.44
C LYS A 159 1.49 -12.41 0.83
N CYS A 160 1.98 -11.59 -0.11
CA CYS A 160 1.12 -10.76 -0.95
C CYS A 160 1.58 -10.91 -2.40
N GLU A 161 0.73 -11.49 -3.24
CA GLU A 161 0.98 -11.70 -4.66
C GLU A 161 0.22 -10.68 -5.50
N VAL A 162 0.83 -10.30 -6.62
CA VAL A 162 0.31 -9.32 -7.56
C VAL A 162 -0.07 -10.03 -8.85
N PHE A 163 -1.29 -9.78 -9.32
CA PHE A 163 -1.89 -10.40 -10.49
C PHE A 163 -2.27 -9.38 -11.55
N GLU A 164 -2.26 -9.80 -12.81
CA GLU A 164 -2.81 -9.02 -13.91
C GLU A 164 -4.32 -8.85 -13.76
N THR A 165 -4.86 -7.71 -14.21
CA THR A 165 -6.29 -7.48 -14.31
C THR A 165 -6.71 -7.41 -15.77
N SER A 166 -7.82 -8.07 -16.14
CA SER A 166 -8.28 -8.13 -17.55
C SER A 166 -9.23 -6.99 -17.90
N TYR A 167 -10.24 -6.74 -17.10
CA TYR A 167 -11.29 -5.77 -17.40
C TYR A 167 -11.45 -4.81 -16.23
N VAL A 168 -11.50 -3.52 -16.52
CA VAL A 168 -11.70 -2.48 -15.49
C VAL A 168 -12.96 -1.68 -15.84
N GLN A 169 -13.95 -1.81 -15.00
CA GLN A 169 -15.20 -1.03 -15.00
C GLN A 169 -15.15 0.02 -13.90
N GLU A 170 -15.97 1.06 -14.03
CA GLU A 170 -16.03 2.13 -13.05
C GLU A 170 -17.45 2.36 -12.55
N ILE A 171 -17.59 2.45 -11.24
CA ILE A 171 -18.77 3.01 -10.60
C ILE A 171 -18.43 4.45 -10.25
N LYS A 172 -19.23 5.40 -10.77
CA LYS A 172 -19.03 6.82 -10.57
C LYS A 172 -19.22 7.22 -9.10
N SER A 173 -18.38 8.14 -8.64
CA SER A 173 -18.54 8.83 -7.36
C SER A 173 -19.60 9.94 -7.42
N TYR A 174 -20.30 10.11 -6.34
CA TYR A 174 -21.22 11.22 -6.10
C TYR A 174 -20.91 11.84 -4.73
N LYS A 175 -21.51 12.97 -4.43
CA LYS A 175 -21.46 13.53 -3.09
C LYS A 175 -21.96 12.50 -2.07
N ASP A 176 -21.21 12.32 -1.00
CA ASP A 176 -21.48 11.36 0.08
C ASP A 176 -21.43 9.87 -0.31
N ARG A 177 -21.04 9.54 -1.57
CA ARG A 177 -20.91 8.18 -2.07
C ARG A 177 -19.70 8.06 -2.98
N VAL A 178 -18.64 7.44 -2.50
CA VAL A 178 -17.46 7.15 -3.32
C VAL A 178 -17.75 5.95 -4.23
N GLY A 179 -17.42 6.10 -5.51
CA GLY A 179 -17.46 5.04 -6.49
C GLY A 179 -16.26 4.09 -6.38
N SER A 180 -16.18 3.12 -7.29
CA SER A 180 -15.09 2.13 -7.27
C SER A 180 -14.69 1.71 -8.68
N LEU A 181 -13.42 1.33 -8.84
CA LEU A 181 -13.01 0.46 -9.93
C LEU A 181 -13.44 -0.98 -9.62
N ILE A 182 -13.92 -1.68 -10.62
CA ILE A 182 -14.19 -3.11 -10.60
C ILE A 182 -13.30 -3.73 -11.65
N ALA A 183 -12.49 -4.71 -11.27
CA ALA A 183 -11.59 -5.40 -12.18
C ALA A 183 -11.66 -6.91 -11.97
N ASN A 184 -11.54 -7.67 -13.05
CA ASN A 184 -11.34 -9.10 -12.98
C ASN A 184 -9.86 -9.40 -12.75
N ILE A 185 -9.53 -9.99 -11.61
CA ILE A 185 -8.20 -10.51 -11.33
C ILE A 185 -8.03 -11.79 -12.12
N THR A 186 -6.98 -11.87 -12.95
CA THR A 186 -6.68 -13.09 -13.72
C THR A 186 -5.83 -14.06 -12.89
N ASP A 187 -5.64 -15.29 -13.39
CA ASP A 187 -4.75 -16.28 -12.76
C ASP A 187 -3.25 -15.98 -13.03
N LYS A 188 -2.96 -14.94 -13.83
CA LYS A 188 -1.58 -14.59 -14.18
C LYS A 188 -0.95 -13.76 -13.09
N LYS A 189 -0.15 -14.42 -12.26
CA LYS A 189 0.76 -13.75 -11.32
C LYS A 189 1.80 -12.96 -12.10
N ILE A 190 2.03 -11.72 -11.70
CA ILE A 190 2.99 -10.80 -12.33
C ILE A 190 4.05 -10.30 -11.35
N GLY A 191 3.91 -10.55 -10.05
CA GLY A 191 4.87 -10.12 -9.06
C GLY A 191 4.46 -10.43 -7.63
N SER A 192 5.24 -9.91 -6.70
CA SER A 192 4.99 -10.05 -5.25
C SER A 192 5.43 -8.80 -4.49
N VAL A 193 4.75 -8.55 -3.37
CA VAL A 193 5.12 -7.54 -2.39
C VAL A 193 6.07 -8.17 -1.37
N TYR A 194 7.19 -7.50 -1.09
CA TYR A 194 8.18 -7.94 -0.12
C TYR A 194 8.32 -7.02 1.10
N SER A 195 7.73 -5.81 1.04
CA SER A 195 7.72 -4.87 2.16
C SER A 195 6.45 -4.03 2.15
N MET A 196 5.87 -3.82 3.31
CA MET A 196 4.66 -3.00 3.50
C MET A 196 4.85 -2.09 4.71
N GLY A 197 4.75 -0.79 4.50
CA GLY A 197 4.80 0.24 5.52
C GLY A 197 3.45 0.91 5.76
N GLU A 198 3.43 2.01 6.49
CA GLU A 198 2.22 2.80 6.73
C GLU A 198 1.76 3.54 5.46
N TYR A 199 2.71 4.02 4.64
CA TYR A 199 2.44 4.85 3.46
C TYR A 199 2.66 4.11 2.16
N GLY A 200 3.56 3.15 2.10
CA GLY A 200 3.95 2.48 0.87
C GLY A 200 4.09 0.97 0.98
N VAL A 201 3.82 0.28 -0.12
CA VAL A 201 4.21 -1.11 -0.36
C VAL A 201 5.31 -1.16 -1.39
N LYS A 202 6.26 -2.07 -1.24
CA LYS A 202 7.32 -2.35 -2.20
C LYS A 202 7.22 -3.79 -2.66
N GLY A 203 7.39 -3.98 -3.94
CA GLY A 203 7.34 -5.30 -4.55
C GLY A 203 8.21 -5.37 -5.78
N LYS A 204 8.19 -6.53 -6.42
CA LYS A 204 8.95 -6.79 -7.63
C LYS A 204 8.12 -7.58 -8.62
N TYR A 205 8.22 -7.23 -9.89
CA TYR A 205 7.66 -8.02 -10.98
C TYR A 205 8.49 -9.27 -11.24
N ASP A 206 7.84 -10.41 -11.47
CA ASP A 206 8.50 -11.70 -11.71
C ASP A 206 9.27 -11.74 -13.05
N ASN A 207 8.68 -11.16 -14.12
CA ASN A 207 9.23 -11.14 -15.47
C ASN A 207 9.15 -9.74 -16.07
N PHE A 208 9.81 -8.77 -15.41
CA PHE A 208 9.77 -7.38 -15.85
C PHE A 208 10.51 -7.21 -17.18
N LYS A 209 9.81 -6.66 -18.15
CA LYS A 209 10.43 -6.16 -19.39
C LYS A 209 10.45 -4.65 -19.33
N TYR A 210 11.66 -4.09 -19.23
CA TYR A 210 11.84 -2.65 -19.27
C TYR A 210 11.19 -2.07 -20.53
N SER A 211 10.18 -1.25 -20.33
CA SER A 211 9.61 -0.47 -21.43
C SER A 211 10.36 0.85 -21.50
N LYS A 212 10.66 1.34 -22.72
CA LYS A 212 11.34 2.64 -22.95
C LYS A 212 10.48 3.85 -22.50
N LYS A 213 9.59 3.66 -21.51
CA LYS A 213 8.84 4.77 -20.89
C LYS A 213 9.83 5.67 -20.16
N LYS A 214 9.60 6.97 -20.25
CA LYS A 214 10.44 7.98 -19.62
C LYS A 214 10.43 7.84 -18.10
N SER A 215 11.60 7.65 -17.49
CA SER A 215 11.77 7.77 -16.04
C SER A 215 11.75 9.24 -15.62
N LEU A 216 11.14 9.52 -14.48
CA LEU A 216 11.05 10.84 -13.87
C LEU A 216 11.80 10.84 -12.54
N GLU A 217 12.40 11.96 -12.18
CA GLU A 217 12.95 12.17 -10.84
C GLU A 217 11.82 12.19 -9.81
N ILE A 218 12.14 11.87 -8.58
CA ILE A 218 11.23 12.08 -7.44
C ILE A 218 11.48 13.46 -6.82
N ALA A 219 10.46 14.01 -6.18
CA ALA A 219 10.57 15.28 -5.43
C ALA A 219 9.50 15.37 -4.33
N GLU A 220 9.73 16.29 -3.40
CA GLU A 220 8.70 16.68 -2.43
C GLU A 220 7.58 17.47 -3.13
N PRO A 221 6.31 17.25 -2.74
CA PRO A 221 5.19 18.00 -3.28
C PRO A 221 5.24 19.47 -2.88
N LYS A 222 4.73 20.35 -3.74
CA LYS A 222 4.55 21.78 -3.48
C LYS A 222 3.09 22.16 -3.70
N LYS A 223 2.61 23.20 -3.03
CA LYS A 223 1.27 23.75 -3.31
C LYS A 223 1.18 24.19 -4.76
N GLY A 224 0.00 24.00 -5.37
CA GLY A 224 -0.31 24.44 -6.72
C GLY A 224 -0.63 23.31 -7.68
N LYS A 225 -0.54 23.60 -8.97
CA LYS A 225 -0.89 22.71 -10.07
C LYS A 225 -0.01 21.44 -10.06
N ALA A 226 -0.67 20.30 -10.23
CA ALA A 226 -0.06 18.99 -10.40
C ALA A 226 -0.99 18.11 -11.26
N TYR A 227 -0.62 16.85 -11.45
CA TYR A 227 -1.40 15.92 -12.26
C TYR A 227 -1.47 14.56 -11.59
N ILE A 228 -2.63 13.90 -11.69
CA ILE A 228 -2.79 12.49 -11.39
C ILE A 228 -2.70 11.69 -12.69
N TYR A 229 -1.83 10.68 -12.72
CA TYR A 229 -1.65 9.81 -13.88
C TYR A 229 -2.49 8.54 -13.71
N CYS A 230 -3.59 8.46 -14.41
CA CYS A 230 -4.54 7.36 -14.30
C CYS A 230 -5.29 7.14 -15.62
N LYS A 231 -5.99 6.02 -15.74
CA LYS A 231 -6.82 5.75 -16.91
C LYS A 231 -7.96 6.74 -17.01
N THR A 232 -8.21 7.24 -18.21
CA THR A 232 -9.38 8.10 -18.50
C THR A 232 -10.67 7.29 -18.40
N PRO A 233 -11.76 7.87 -17.88
CA PRO A 233 -13.03 7.16 -17.74
C PRO A 233 -13.65 6.69 -19.07
N VAL A 234 -13.37 7.36 -20.16
CA VAL A 234 -14.01 7.11 -21.47
C VAL A 234 -13.17 6.22 -22.37
N THR A 235 -11.86 6.50 -22.49
CA THR A 235 -10.97 5.79 -23.43
C THR A 235 -10.17 4.68 -22.78
N ASN A 236 -10.18 4.59 -21.46
CA ASN A 236 -9.36 3.66 -20.66
C ASN A 236 -7.84 3.82 -20.92
N GLU A 237 -7.41 4.94 -21.48
CA GLU A 237 -6.02 5.26 -21.70
C GLU A 237 -5.40 5.97 -20.50
N LEU A 238 -4.16 5.66 -20.18
CA LEU A 238 -3.39 6.36 -19.14
C LEU A 238 -3.08 7.78 -19.60
N LYS A 239 -3.58 8.78 -18.87
CA LYS A 239 -3.36 10.22 -19.13
C LYS A 239 -3.11 10.99 -17.85
N LEU A 240 -2.55 12.18 -18.01
CA LEU A 240 -2.38 13.18 -16.97
C LEU A 240 -3.69 13.97 -16.82
N HIS A 241 -4.27 13.96 -15.63
CA HIS A 241 -5.47 14.72 -15.28
C HIS A 241 -5.12 15.79 -14.25
N GLU A 242 -5.57 17.01 -14.46
CA GLU A 242 -5.19 18.14 -13.63
C GLU A 242 -5.76 18.04 -12.21
N ILE A 243 -4.89 18.28 -11.24
CA ILE A 243 -5.22 18.41 -9.82
C ILE A 243 -4.51 19.64 -9.24
N GLU A 244 -4.93 20.04 -8.07
CA GLU A 244 -4.27 21.05 -7.26
C GLU A 244 -3.80 20.43 -5.94
N ILE A 245 -2.53 20.60 -5.56
CA ILE A 245 -2.04 20.31 -4.22
C ILE A 245 -2.39 21.51 -3.34
N THR A 246 -3.37 21.34 -2.46
CA THR A 246 -3.94 22.45 -1.66
C THR A 246 -3.21 22.65 -0.34
N LYS A 247 -2.66 21.57 0.25
CA LYS A 247 -1.87 21.60 1.48
C LYS A 247 -0.78 20.57 1.44
N VAL A 248 0.45 20.96 1.77
CA VAL A 248 1.59 20.05 1.90
C VAL A 248 1.78 19.68 3.38
N GLY A 249 1.93 18.39 3.66
CA GLY A 249 2.32 17.85 4.96
C GLY A 249 3.61 17.05 4.84
N LYS A 250 4.15 16.57 5.94
CA LYS A 250 5.42 15.85 5.98
C LYS A 250 5.35 14.49 5.27
N GLU A 251 4.37 13.67 5.62
CA GLU A 251 4.19 12.33 5.03
C GLU A 251 3.06 12.28 4.00
N SER A 252 2.07 13.17 4.14
CA SER A 252 0.85 13.18 3.31
C SER A 252 0.40 14.59 3.00
N SER A 253 -0.05 14.82 1.77
CA SER A 253 -0.49 16.12 1.29
C SER A 253 -1.95 16.06 0.80
N GLN A 254 -2.66 17.19 0.82
CA GLN A 254 -4.06 17.27 0.38
C GLN A 254 -4.13 17.69 -1.08
N ILE A 255 -5.06 17.09 -1.80
CA ILE A 255 -5.32 17.42 -3.21
C ILE A 255 -6.79 17.74 -3.47
N LYS A 256 -7.01 18.47 -4.56
CA LYS A 256 -8.30 18.70 -5.18
C LYS A 256 -8.20 18.35 -6.66
N ILE A 257 -9.07 17.48 -7.17
CA ILE A 257 -9.23 17.21 -8.60
C ILE A 257 -9.94 18.40 -9.23
N VAL A 258 -9.37 18.95 -10.28
CA VAL A 258 -9.91 20.07 -11.05
C VAL A 258 -10.16 19.70 -12.51
N ASP A 259 -9.69 18.55 -12.97
CA ASP A 259 -9.92 18.02 -14.32
C ASP A 259 -11.42 17.80 -14.56
N GLU A 260 -11.98 18.51 -15.52
CA GLU A 260 -13.41 18.48 -15.84
C GLU A 260 -13.88 17.10 -16.30
N ASN A 261 -13.04 16.34 -17.01
CA ASN A 261 -13.41 15.00 -17.49
C ASN A 261 -13.49 14.00 -16.33
N LEU A 262 -12.54 14.04 -15.40
CA LEU A 262 -12.62 13.19 -14.20
C LEU A 262 -13.84 13.55 -13.36
N ILE A 263 -14.17 14.83 -13.20
CA ILE A 263 -15.34 15.27 -12.44
C ILE A 263 -16.63 14.86 -13.16
N LYS A 264 -16.73 15.13 -14.47
CA LYS A 264 -17.93 14.84 -15.27
C LYS A 264 -18.25 13.35 -15.34
N TYR A 265 -17.27 12.53 -15.68
CA TYR A 265 -17.50 11.11 -15.98
C TYR A 265 -17.31 10.21 -14.77
N ARG A 266 -16.36 10.50 -13.88
CA ARG A 266 -16.03 9.69 -12.71
C ARG A 266 -16.53 10.27 -11.38
N GLY A 267 -16.86 11.56 -11.34
CA GLY A 267 -17.30 12.26 -10.11
C GLY A 267 -16.14 12.64 -9.18
N GLY A 268 -14.90 12.52 -9.66
CA GLY A 268 -13.67 12.71 -8.90
C GLY A 268 -12.85 11.44 -8.81
N ALA A 269 -12.26 11.16 -7.66
CA ALA A 269 -11.55 9.89 -7.42
C ALA A 269 -12.53 8.78 -7.01
N VAL A 270 -12.13 7.52 -7.25
CA VAL A 270 -12.88 6.31 -6.89
C VAL A 270 -11.97 5.32 -6.15
N VAL A 271 -12.56 4.42 -5.36
CA VAL A 271 -11.83 3.30 -4.74
C VAL A 271 -11.14 2.47 -5.83
N GLY A 272 -9.92 2.02 -5.59
CA GLY A 272 -9.07 1.34 -6.59
C GLY A 272 -8.09 2.26 -7.30
N MET A 273 -8.30 3.59 -7.30
CA MET A 273 -7.30 4.56 -7.78
C MET A 273 -6.15 4.78 -6.77
N SER A 274 -6.23 4.25 -5.57
CA SER A 274 -5.13 4.32 -4.59
C SER A 274 -3.85 3.79 -5.20
N GLY A 275 -2.79 4.60 -5.20
CA GLY A 275 -1.55 4.33 -5.89
C GLY A 275 -1.38 5.09 -7.21
N SER A 276 -2.42 5.69 -7.78
CA SER A 276 -2.25 6.51 -9.00
C SER A 276 -1.16 7.56 -8.80
N PRO A 277 -0.12 7.61 -9.68
CA PRO A 277 1.01 8.52 -9.53
C PRO A 277 0.58 9.98 -9.55
N ILE A 278 1.20 10.78 -8.70
CA ILE A 278 1.05 12.24 -8.72
C ILE A 278 2.33 12.86 -9.28
N ILE A 279 2.16 13.65 -10.33
CA ILE A 279 3.25 14.27 -11.08
C ILE A 279 3.13 15.78 -10.99
N GLN A 280 4.21 16.44 -10.57
CA GLN A 280 4.35 17.87 -10.49
C GLN A 280 5.71 18.29 -11.07
N ASP A 281 5.76 19.30 -11.91
CA ASP A 281 7.00 19.80 -12.53
C ASP A 281 7.83 18.68 -13.20
N ASN A 282 7.14 17.73 -13.85
CA ASN A 282 7.74 16.55 -14.48
C ASN A 282 8.52 15.62 -13.52
N LYS A 283 8.12 15.60 -12.23
CA LYS A 283 8.67 14.75 -11.18
C LYS A 283 7.55 13.98 -10.48
N ILE A 284 7.83 12.78 -9.99
CA ILE A 284 6.87 12.00 -9.18
C ILE A 284 6.96 12.53 -7.75
N VAL A 285 5.83 13.03 -7.24
CA VAL A 285 5.76 13.61 -5.89
C VAL A 285 4.96 12.76 -4.90
N GLY A 286 4.27 11.71 -5.37
CA GLY A 286 3.51 10.81 -4.50
C GLY A 286 2.55 9.90 -5.24
N GLY A 287 1.67 9.23 -4.48
CA GLY A 287 0.56 8.42 -4.97
C GLY A 287 -0.74 8.78 -4.26
N LEU A 288 -1.87 8.69 -4.96
CA LEU A 288 -3.19 8.88 -4.35
C LEU A 288 -3.38 7.88 -3.21
N ARG A 289 -3.66 8.34 -1.98
CA ARG A 289 -3.82 7.48 -0.81
C ARG A 289 -5.28 7.29 -0.40
N SER A 290 -6.03 8.38 -0.29
CA SER A 290 -7.41 8.31 0.19
C SER A 290 -8.28 9.42 -0.39
N ILE A 291 -9.59 9.19 -0.31
CA ILE A 291 -10.63 10.05 -0.89
C ILE A 291 -11.51 10.56 0.23
N VAL A 292 -11.92 11.82 0.16
CA VAL A 292 -12.88 12.40 1.10
C VAL A 292 -14.29 11.96 0.69
N ILE A 293 -14.94 11.10 1.48
CA ILE A 293 -16.25 10.49 1.16
C ILE A 293 -17.29 11.56 0.83
N LYS A 294 -17.36 12.63 1.64
CA LYS A 294 -18.32 13.73 1.44
C LYS A 294 -18.05 14.57 0.18
N ASN A 295 -16.83 14.49 -0.36
CA ASN A 295 -16.43 15.21 -1.56
C ASN A 295 -15.32 14.45 -2.32
N PRO A 296 -15.68 13.55 -3.24
CA PRO A 296 -14.70 12.73 -3.97
C PRO A 296 -13.74 13.49 -4.90
N THR A 297 -13.96 14.80 -5.10
CA THR A 297 -12.98 15.66 -5.78
C THR A 297 -11.81 16.05 -4.86
N ARG A 298 -11.88 15.72 -3.56
CA ARG A 298 -10.81 15.96 -2.58
C ARG A 298 -10.24 14.64 -2.08
N GLY A 299 -8.96 14.65 -1.79
CA GLY A 299 -8.26 13.46 -1.29
C GLY A 299 -6.92 13.80 -0.67
N TYR A 300 -6.20 12.75 -0.34
CA TYR A 300 -4.85 12.81 0.21
C TYR A 300 -3.92 11.96 -0.65
N ILE A 301 -2.69 12.40 -0.79
CA ILE A 301 -1.60 11.64 -1.37
C ILE A 301 -0.63 11.24 -0.26
N ALA A 302 0.02 10.09 -0.39
CA ALA A 302 1.25 9.83 0.32
C ALA A 302 2.40 10.45 -0.48
N ASN A 303 3.27 11.21 0.19
CA ASN A 303 4.43 11.81 -0.44
C ASN A 303 5.41 10.70 -0.86
N ILE A 304 6.08 10.86 -1.99
CA ILE A 304 6.90 9.78 -2.57
C ILE A 304 8.02 9.31 -1.62
N HIS A 305 8.65 10.22 -0.89
CA HIS A 305 9.68 9.85 0.07
C HIS A 305 9.12 9.02 1.23
N SER A 306 7.91 9.35 1.73
CA SER A 306 7.25 8.54 2.76
C SER A 306 6.91 7.14 2.24
N MET A 307 6.53 7.00 0.97
CA MET A 307 6.28 5.68 0.37
C MET A 307 7.56 4.85 0.22
N LEU A 308 8.70 5.47 -0.08
CA LEU A 308 9.96 4.79 -0.35
C LEU A 308 10.76 4.47 0.92
N TYR A 309 10.68 5.32 1.94
CA TYR A 309 11.53 5.23 3.14
C TYR A 309 10.74 4.88 4.40
N ASP A 310 9.46 4.57 4.27
CA ASP A 310 8.66 4.06 5.36
C ASP A 310 9.22 2.71 5.82
N ARG A 311 9.64 2.66 7.11
CA ARG A 311 10.31 1.49 7.67
C ARG A 311 9.29 0.65 8.42
N TYR A 312 8.82 -0.40 7.78
CA TYR A 312 8.31 -1.57 8.49
C TYR A 312 8.89 -2.82 7.83
N GLU A 313 9.55 -3.62 8.63
CA GLU A 313 9.95 -4.97 8.23
C GLU A 313 8.72 -5.89 8.36
N ILE A 314 8.53 -6.73 7.38
CA ILE A 314 7.54 -7.82 7.41
C ILE A 314 8.08 -8.96 8.27
#